data_3aa152e7e544748c16190063a2410781
#
_entry.id   3aa152e7e544748c16190063a2410781
#
_cell.length_a   1.000
_cell.length_b   1.000
_cell.length_c   1.000
_cell.angle_alpha   90.00
_cell.angle_beta   90.00
_cell.angle_gamma   90.00
#
_symmetry.space_group_name_H-M   'P 1'
#
loop_
_entity.id
_entity.type
_entity.pdbx_description
1 polymer ?
#
loop_
_entity_poly.entity_id
_entity_poly.type
_entity_poly.pdbx_seq_one_letter_code
_entity_poly.pdbx_strand_id
1 'polypeptide(L)'
;MQAFRPLPRTGVVFVTAEAVARGYRAGHPDWCNLGQGQPETGPLPGAPPRIGELTIDPSDHEYAPVGGLWELREAVAALYNHLYRRGLPSQYAAENVAISGGGRAALTRAVAALDQVNLGHFLPDYTAYEELLEIFRRVSPIPILLSREQAYRFTVEDLRREVLGRGLSALLMSNPCNPMGKLISGQDLARWVELGRELDCSLLIDEFYSQYVWNLGPGEPGPQVSAARYVEDVDADPVVIVDGLTKNWRYPGWRITWTVGPRRVIEAVESAGSFLDGGGSKPLQRAAIQLMEPRHVLAEGEAIRQAFSRKRQLMLQRVRELGMVLDREPDGTFYAFVSMRDLPERIADGMAFFRAALDHRVITVPGVFFDVNPGHRRAQRLSRFHQHARLSFGPSLDEVSRGLDRLGEMIRAFAA
;
A
#
# COMPACT_ATOMS: atom_id res chain seq x y z
N MET A 1 -2.91 33.34 -19.86
CA MET A 1 -2.17 33.29 -18.56
C MET A 1 -2.44 31.96 -17.92
N GLN A 2 -1.44 31.13 -17.71
CA GLN A 2 -1.62 29.83 -17.08
C GLN A 2 -0.97 29.87 -15.69
N ALA A 3 -1.78 30.14 -14.68
CA ALA A 3 -1.38 30.05 -13.27
C ALA A 3 -1.26 28.59 -12.82
N PHE A 4 -1.93 27.66 -13.50
CA PHE A 4 -1.92 26.23 -13.20
C PHE A 4 -1.03 25.47 -14.18
N ARG A 5 -0.14 24.65 -13.65
CA ARG A 5 0.64 23.72 -14.47
C ARG A 5 -0.22 22.49 -14.83
N PRO A 6 -0.07 21.89 -16.00
CA PRO A 6 -0.67 20.61 -16.27
C PRO A 6 -0.05 19.56 -15.33
N LEU A 7 -0.91 18.83 -14.63
CA LEU A 7 -0.49 17.66 -13.84
C LEU A 7 -0.74 16.41 -14.67
N PRO A 8 0.28 15.59 -14.93
CA PRO A 8 0.11 14.35 -15.68
C PRO A 8 -0.79 13.39 -14.87
N ARG A 9 -1.65 12.67 -15.59
CA ARG A 9 -2.32 11.53 -14.98
C ARG A 9 -1.34 10.37 -14.90
N THR A 10 -1.08 9.86 -13.72
CA THR A 10 -0.12 8.76 -13.49
C THR A 10 -0.81 7.57 -12.83
N GLY A 11 -0.19 6.40 -12.91
CA GLY A 11 -0.64 5.19 -12.24
C GLY A 11 -2.09 4.82 -12.53
N VAL A 12 -2.84 4.49 -11.49
CA VAL A 12 -4.24 4.04 -11.60
C VAL A 12 -5.17 5.12 -12.18
N VAL A 13 -4.85 6.41 -11.99
CA VAL A 13 -5.67 7.51 -12.55
C VAL A 13 -5.57 7.53 -14.08
N PHE A 14 -4.36 7.38 -14.63
CA PHE A 14 -4.15 7.24 -16.07
C PHE A 14 -4.89 6.01 -16.62
N VAL A 15 -4.66 4.86 -16.00
CA VAL A 15 -5.26 3.57 -16.39
C VAL A 15 -6.79 3.65 -16.42
N THR A 16 -7.39 4.23 -15.38
CA THR A 16 -8.85 4.39 -15.29
C THR A 16 -9.37 5.33 -16.37
N ALA A 17 -8.68 6.46 -16.62
CA ALA A 17 -9.10 7.40 -17.66
C ALA A 17 -9.08 6.78 -19.07
N GLU A 18 -8.05 5.99 -19.39
CA GLU A 18 -7.95 5.25 -20.65
C GLU A 18 -9.07 4.20 -20.80
N ALA A 19 -9.39 3.50 -19.70
CA ALA A 19 -10.49 2.54 -19.68
C ALA A 19 -11.85 3.22 -19.86
N VAL A 20 -12.09 4.34 -19.17
CA VAL A 20 -13.32 5.14 -19.29
C VAL A 20 -13.50 5.66 -20.71
N ALA A 21 -12.44 6.12 -21.37
CA ALA A 21 -12.47 6.53 -22.77
C ALA A 21 -12.90 5.39 -23.73
N ARG A 22 -12.77 4.12 -23.30
CA ARG A 22 -13.21 2.91 -24.03
C ARG A 22 -14.53 2.33 -23.51
N GLY A 23 -15.28 3.09 -22.71
CA GLY A 23 -16.60 2.69 -22.21
C GLY A 23 -16.61 1.96 -20.88
N TYR A 24 -15.49 1.89 -20.15
CA TYR A 24 -15.49 1.37 -18.79
C TYR A 24 -16.32 2.24 -17.85
N ARG A 25 -17.11 1.61 -17.01
CA ARG A 25 -17.78 2.19 -15.85
C ARG A 25 -17.63 1.24 -14.67
N ALA A 26 -17.49 1.77 -13.48
CA ALA A 26 -17.43 0.94 -12.27
C ALA A 26 -18.66 0.02 -12.18
N GLY A 27 -18.43 -1.27 -11.93
CA GLY A 27 -19.51 -2.28 -11.90
C GLY A 27 -20.03 -2.74 -13.25
N HIS A 28 -19.42 -2.32 -14.37
CA HIS A 28 -19.84 -2.78 -15.71
C HIS A 28 -19.52 -4.27 -15.88
N PRO A 29 -20.53 -5.15 -16.15
CA PRO A 29 -20.36 -6.60 -16.13
C PRO A 29 -19.39 -7.14 -17.17
N ASP A 30 -19.24 -6.42 -18.30
CA ASP A 30 -18.36 -6.83 -19.39
C ASP A 30 -16.88 -6.46 -19.19
N TRP A 31 -16.54 -5.75 -18.13
CA TRP A 31 -15.16 -5.39 -17.84
C TRP A 31 -14.60 -6.21 -16.70
N CYS A 32 -13.31 -6.50 -16.77
CA CYS A 32 -12.55 -7.14 -15.70
C CYS A 32 -11.44 -6.17 -15.25
N ASN A 33 -11.55 -5.65 -14.03
CA ASN A 33 -10.60 -4.67 -13.53
C ASN A 33 -9.49 -5.34 -12.70
N LEU A 34 -8.51 -5.95 -13.39
CA LEU A 34 -7.30 -6.48 -12.75
C LEU A 34 -6.24 -5.39 -12.46
N GLY A 35 -6.56 -4.13 -12.69
CA GLY A 35 -5.69 -2.98 -12.36
C GLY A 35 -6.04 -2.30 -11.05
N GLN A 36 -7.22 -2.57 -10.46
CA GLN A 36 -7.67 -1.82 -9.30
C GLN A 36 -6.83 -2.11 -8.04
N GLY A 37 -6.65 -1.05 -7.26
CA GLY A 37 -5.95 -1.12 -5.99
C GLY A 37 -6.87 -1.29 -4.78
N GLN A 38 -8.06 -1.85 -4.94
CA GLN A 38 -8.96 -2.15 -3.83
C GLN A 38 -9.33 -3.63 -3.81
N PRO A 39 -9.47 -4.24 -2.62
CA PRO A 39 -10.01 -5.58 -2.49
C PRO A 39 -11.52 -5.56 -2.73
N GLU A 40 -12.12 -6.72 -3.00
CA GLU A 40 -13.57 -6.84 -2.93
C GLU A 40 -14.09 -6.40 -1.56
N THR A 41 -15.18 -5.62 -1.54
CA THR A 41 -15.71 -4.99 -0.33
C THR A 41 -16.94 -5.70 0.24
N GLY A 42 -17.46 -6.69 -0.49
CA GLY A 42 -18.63 -7.50 -0.09
C GLY A 42 -18.35 -8.42 1.11
N PRO A 43 -19.38 -9.12 1.60
CA PRO A 43 -19.22 -10.14 2.63
C PRO A 43 -18.24 -11.23 2.18
N LEU A 44 -17.38 -11.69 3.10
CA LEU A 44 -16.58 -12.90 2.92
C LEU A 44 -17.06 -13.96 3.92
N PRO A 45 -16.99 -15.26 3.56
CA PRO A 45 -17.28 -16.33 4.52
C PRO A 45 -16.38 -16.20 5.76
N GLY A 46 -17.00 -16.22 6.95
CA GLY A 46 -16.30 -16.08 8.23
C GLY A 46 -15.90 -14.66 8.62
N ALA A 47 -16.04 -13.67 7.74
CA ALA A 47 -15.81 -12.27 8.08
C ALA A 47 -16.93 -11.72 8.98
N PRO A 48 -16.63 -10.71 9.82
CA PRO A 48 -17.66 -9.99 10.55
C PRO A 48 -18.66 -9.31 9.61
N PRO A 49 -19.91 -9.06 10.08
CA PRO A 49 -20.89 -8.32 9.31
C PRO A 49 -20.36 -6.95 8.88
N ARG A 50 -20.72 -6.54 7.66
CA ARG A 50 -20.41 -5.20 7.18
C ARG A 50 -21.33 -4.18 7.86
N ILE A 51 -20.79 -3.00 8.19
CA ILE A 51 -21.61 -1.89 8.69
C ILE A 51 -22.47 -1.39 7.51
N GLY A 52 -23.77 -1.55 7.61
CA GLY A 52 -24.74 -1.15 6.58
C GLY A 52 -25.43 0.17 6.87
N GLU A 53 -25.44 0.62 8.14
CA GLU A 53 -26.13 1.82 8.58
C GLU A 53 -25.23 2.65 9.50
N LEU A 54 -25.35 3.98 9.40
CA LEU A 54 -24.67 4.93 10.24
C LEU A 54 -25.70 5.81 10.94
N THR A 55 -25.60 5.94 12.26
CA THR A 55 -26.35 6.93 13.00
C THR A 55 -25.56 8.23 13.02
N ILE A 56 -26.19 9.31 12.59
CA ILE A 56 -25.62 10.66 12.66
C ILE A 56 -26.17 11.34 13.92
N ASP A 57 -25.27 11.68 14.82
CA ASP A 57 -25.60 12.46 16.02
C ASP A 57 -25.54 13.96 15.67
N PRO A 58 -26.33 14.85 16.32
CA PRO A 58 -26.23 16.28 16.09
C PRO A 58 -24.80 16.86 16.23
N SER A 59 -24.01 16.33 17.14
CA SER A 59 -22.61 16.72 17.32
C SER A 59 -21.69 16.33 16.17
N ASP A 60 -22.11 15.41 15.28
CA ASP A 60 -21.31 15.00 14.11
C ASP A 60 -21.28 16.05 13.00
N HIS A 61 -22.15 17.06 13.08
CA HIS A 61 -22.11 18.20 12.18
C HIS A 61 -20.97 19.18 12.50
N GLU A 62 -20.33 19.02 13.65
CA GLU A 62 -19.15 19.78 14.04
C GLU A 62 -17.86 19.15 13.50
N TYR A 63 -16.79 19.94 13.46
CA TYR A 63 -15.48 19.41 13.12
C TYR A 63 -15.01 18.36 14.13
N ALA A 64 -14.39 17.31 13.62
CA ALA A 64 -13.53 16.47 14.46
C ALA A 64 -12.22 17.23 14.78
N PRO A 65 -11.55 16.90 15.89
CA PRO A 65 -10.16 17.35 16.09
C PRO A 65 -9.28 16.96 14.89
N VAL A 66 -8.30 17.77 14.55
CA VAL A 66 -7.39 17.53 13.40
C VAL A 66 -6.67 16.20 13.53
N GLY A 67 -6.26 15.81 14.74
CA GLY A 67 -5.65 14.52 15.04
C GLY A 67 -6.64 13.35 15.10
N GLY A 68 -7.94 13.63 14.97
CA GLY A 68 -9.03 12.65 15.07
C GLY A 68 -9.66 12.53 16.45
N LEU A 69 -10.81 11.84 16.51
CA LEU A 69 -11.52 11.58 17.75
C LEU A 69 -10.64 10.82 18.73
N TRP A 70 -10.61 11.29 19.96
CA TRP A 70 -9.79 10.69 21.01
C TRP A 70 -10.12 9.21 21.23
N GLU A 71 -11.40 8.87 21.27
CA GLU A 71 -11.90 7.51 21.45
C GLU A 71 -11.45 6.56 20.33
N LEU A 72 -11.35 7.05 19.09
CA LEU A 72 -10.81 6.24 17.99
C LEU A 72 -9.29 6.06 18.12
N ARG A 73 -8.58 7.11 18.53
CA ARG A 73 -7.13 7.04 18.79
C ARG A 73 -6.81 6.04 19.90
N GLU A 74 -7.57 6.05 21.01
CA GLU A 74 -7.48 5.06 22.08
C GLU A 74 -7.75 3.65 21.57
N ALA A 75 -8.81 3.47 20.77
CA ALA A 75 -9.17 2.17 20.22
C ALA A 75 -8.09 1.61 19.29
N VAL A 76 -7.47 2.44 18.46
CA VAL A 76 -6.33 2.05 17.60
C VAL A 76 -5.11 1.68 18.44
N ALA A 77 -4.75 2.50 19.44
CA ALA A 77 -3.63 2.21 20.33
C ALA A 77 -3.84 0.87 21.08
N ALA A 78 -5.02 0.67 21.63
CA ALA A 78 -5.39 -0.58 22.31
C ALA A 78 -5.32 -1.78 21.39
N LEU A 79 -5.77 -1.65 20.12
CA LEU A 79 -5.68 -2.70 19.12
C LEU A 79 -4.21 -3.06 18.82
N TYR A 80 -3.34 -2.08 18.58
CA TYR A 80 -1.92 -2.31 18.32
C TYR A 80 -1.22 -2.97 19.51
N ASN A 81 -1.53 -2.53 20.73
CA ASN A 81 -1.03 -3.14 21.95
C ASN A 81 -1.49 -4.60 22.07
N HIS A 82 -2.76 -4.87 21.78
CA HIS A 82 -3.30 -6.23 21.81
C HIS A 82 -2.70 -7.16 20.76
N LEU A 83 -2.50 -6.69 19.53
CA LEU A 83 -2.02 -7.53 18.43
C LEU A 83 -0.50 -7.71 18.44
N TYR A 84 0.24 -6.68 18.82
CA TYR A 84 1.67 -6.65 18.58
C TYR A 84 2.52 -6.44 19.83
N ARG A 85 1.94 -5.96 20.96
CA ARG A 85 2.72 -5.51 22.10
C ARG A 85 2.34 -6.17 23.44
N ARG A 86 1.66 -7.30 23.38
CA ARG A 86 1.30 -8.03 24.61
C ARG A 86 2.55 -8.38 25.43
N GLY A 87 2.55 -7.98 26.70
CA GLY A 87 3.63 -8.25 27.64
C GLY A 87 4.88 -7.38 27.48
N LEU A 88 4.89 -6.46 26.49
CA LEU A 88 5.96 -5.47 26.38
C LEU A 88 5.71 -4.30 27.33
N PRO A 89 6.77 -3.74 27.97
CA PRO A 89 6.61 -2.67 28.96
C PRO A 89 6.18 -1.34 28.35
N SER A 90 6.63 -1.00 27.15
CA SER A 90 6.25 0.22 26.44
C SER A 90 5.02 -0.05 25.60
N GLN A 91 3.96 0.74 25.77
CA GLN A 91 2.64 0.60 25.14
C GLN A 91 2.25 1.90 24.45
N TYR A 92 1.57 1.83 23.30
CA TYR A 92 0.99 2.98 22.65
C TYR A 92 -0.20 3.52 23.46
N ALA A 93 -0.35 4.84 23.46
CA ALA A 93 -1.51 5.56 23.97
C ALA A 93 -2.15 6.38 22.85
N ALA A 94 -3.26 7.06 23.14
CA ALA A 94 -3.94 7.89 22.14
C ALA A 94 -3.03 8.96 21.52
N GLU A 95 -2.08 9.48 22.30
CA GLU A 95 -1.08 10.46 21.87
C GLU A 95 -0.09 9.94 20.83
N ASN A 96 0.02 8.62 20.73
CA ASN A 96 0.83 7.95 19.70
C ASN A 96 0.08 7.71 18.38
N VAL A 97 -1.16 8.19 18.25
CA VAL A 97 -2.03 7.94 17.09
C VAL A 97 -2.61 9.22 16.54
N ALA A 98 -2.53 9.45 15.24
CA ALA A 98 -3.26 10.49 14.53
C ALA A 98 -4.15 9.89 13.43
N ILE A 99 -5.41 10.36 13.33
CA ILE A 99 -6.37 9.92 12.31
C ILE A 99 -6.35 10.88 11.12
N SER A 100 -6.43 10.34 9.91
CA SER A 100 -6.43 11.11 8.66
C SER A 100 -7.51 10.64 7.69
N GLY A 101 -7.88 11.50 6.74
CA GLY A 101 -8.88 11.26 5.70
C GLY A 101 -8.43 10.32 4.58
N GLY A 102 -7.75 9.22 4.90
CA GLY A 102 -7.25 8.21 3.97
C GLY A 102 -5.73 8.20 3.84
N GLY A 103 -5.18 7.10 3.29
CA GLY A 103 -3.74 6.81 3.30
C GLY A 103 -2.87 7.90 2.65
N ARG A 104 -3.33 8.51 1.55
CA ARG A 104 -2.57 9.62 0.94
C ARG A 104 -2.51 10.83 1.85
N ALA A 105 -3.59 11.17 2.54
CA ALA A 105 -3.60 12.28 3.51
C ALA A 105 -2.63 11.98 4.66
N ALA A 106 -2.66 10.77 5.22
CA ALA A 106 -1.74 10.36 6.28
C ALA A 106 -0.28 10.44 5.85
N LEU A 107 0.06 9.88 4.68
CA LEU A 107 1.41 9.96 4.12
C LEU A 107 1.84 11.39 3.82
N THR A 108 0.93 12.23 3.31
CA THR A 108 1.21 13.65 3.04
C THR A 108 1.52 14.39 4.33
N ARG A 109 0.74 14.18 5.40
CA ARG A 109 1.02 14.76 6.72
C ARG A 109 2.36 14.28 7.28
N ALA A 110 2.65 12.97 7.19
CA ALA A 110 3.90 12.40 7.69
C ALA A 110 5.14 12.99 6.96
N VAL A 111 5.09 13.08 5.61
CA VAL A 111 6.18 13.67 4.84
C VAL A 111 6.28 15.18 5.04
N ALA A 112 5.15 15.89 5.23
CA ALA A 112 5.15 17.32 5.53
C ALA A 112 5.75 17.64 6.92
N ALA A 113 5.69 16.67 7.83
CA ALA A 113 6.28 16.79 9.18
C ALA A 113 7.79 16.53 9.21
N LEU A 114 8.39 16.03 8.10
CA LEU A 114 9.84 15.86 7.99
C LEU A 114 10.53 17.22 7.83
N ASP A 115 11.73 17.32 8.37
CA ASP A 115 12.63 18.45 8.13
C ASP A 115 13.42 18.27 6.84
N GLN A 116 14.57 18.95 6.68
CA GLN A 116 15.49 18.76 5.55
C GLN A 116 16.19 17.41 5.67
N VAL A 117 15.70 16.42 4.92
CA VAL A 117 16.17 15.03 5.02
C VAL A 117 16.46 14.42 3.66
N ASN A 118 17.42 13.51 3.62
CA ASN A 118 17.55 12.53 2.56
C ASN A 118 16.60 11.37 2.88
N LEU A 119 15.54 11.23 2.08
CA LEU A 119 14.52 10.19 2.24
C LEU A 119 14.75 9.06 1.23
N GLY A 120 15.15 7.89 1.71
CA GLY A 120 15.25 6.69 0.89
C GLY A 120 13.86 6.20 0.50
N HIS A 121 13.71 5.72 -0.74
CA HIS A 121 12.52 5.01 -1.20
C HIS A 121 12.90 3.91 -2.17
N PHE A 122 12.16 2.81 -2.19
CA PHE A 122 12.46 1.68 -3.05
C PHE A 122 11.94 1.86 -4.49
N LEU A 123 12.57 1.11 -5.42
CA LEU A 123 12.13 0.92 -6.79
C LEU A 123 12.12 -0.59 -7.10
N PRO A 124 10.93 -1.16 -7.44
CA PRO A 124 9.63 -0.51 -7.56
C PRO A 124 8.95 -0.31 -6.20
N ASP A 125 8.05 0.68 -6.10
CA ASP A 125 7.17 0.89 -4.95
C ASP A 125 5.87 1.60 -5.37
N TYR A 126 5.05 2.00 -4.39
CA TYR A 126 3.72 2.55 -4.60
C TYR A 126 3.73 3.85 -5.41
N THR A 127 2.95 3.87 -6.48
CA THR A 127 2.95 4.96 -7.48
C THR A 127 2.68 6.35 -6.90
N ALA A 128 1.91 6.45 -5.81
CA ALA A 128 1.58 7.74 -5.23
C ALA A 128 2.76 8.40 -4.49
N TYR A 129 3.83 7.66 -4.20
CA TYR A 129 5.05 8.25 -3.63
C TYR A 129 5.74 9.22 -4.60
N GLU A 130 5.58 9.04 -5.92
CA GLU A 130 6.18 9.91 -6.91
C GLU A 130 5.78 11.37 -6.71
N GLU A 131 4.47 11.65 -6.75
CA GLU A 131 3.95 13.00 -6.56
C GLU A 131 4.11 13.49 -5.12
N LEU A 132 3.94 12.59 -4.15
CA LEU A 132 4.13 12.90 -2.73
C LEU A 132 5.53 13.44 -2.44
N LEU A 133 6.57 12.77 -2.98
CA LEU A 133 7.96 13.14 -2.76
C LEU A 133 8.43 14.35 -3.59
N GLU A 134 7.66 14.73 -4.62
CA GLU A 134 7.94 15.93 -5.41
C GLU A 134 7.45 17.21 -4.73
N ILE A 135 6.31 17.16 -4.02
CA ILE A 135 5.63 18.35 -3.48
C ILE A 135 6.47 19.06 -2.42
N PHE A 136 7.19 18.32 -1.58
CA PHE A 136 7.89 18.87 -0.42
C PHE A 136 9.38 19.13 -0.74
N ARG A 137 9.74 20.39 -0.95
CA ARG A 137 11.12 20.80 -1.28
C ARG A 137 12.15 20.51 -0.20
N ARG A 138 11.72 20.27 1.05
CA ARG A 138 12.62 19.93 2.16
C ARG A 138 13.11 18.48 2.07
N VAL A 139 12.39 17.62 1.37
CA VAL A 139 12.72 16.21 1.24
C VAL A 139 13.51 15.99 -0.03
N SER A 140 14.70 15.40 0.10
CA SER A 140 15.51 14.93 -1.03
C SER A 140 15.28 13.45 -1.25
N PRO A 141 14.45 13.03 -2.23
CA PRO A 141 14.18 11.62 -2.47
C PRO A 141 15.40 10.92 -3.07
N ILE A 142 15.83 9.85 -2.40
CA ILE A 142 16.98 9.02 -2.79
C ILE A 142 16.47 7.64 -3.20
N PRO A 143 16.49 7.28 -4.49
CA PRO A 143 16.02 6.00 -4.96
C PRO A 143 16.97 4.86 -4.58
N ILE A 144 16.41 3.80 -4.01
CA ILE A 144 17.08 2.54 -3.69
C ILE A 144 16.59 1.48 -4.68
N LEU A 145 17.49 1.05 -5.56
CA LEU A 145 17.14 0.13 -6.63
C LEU A 145 17.18 -1.32 -6.12
N LEU A 146 16.06 -2.00 -6.22
CA LEU A 146 16.00 -3.43 -5.98
C LEU A 146 16.37 -4.20 -7.26
N SER A 147 17.23 -5.20 -7.14
CA SER A 147 17.71 -5.99 -8.27
C SER A 147 16.81 -7.18 -8.55
N ARG A 148 16.41 -7.33 -9.81
CA ARG A 148 15.68 -8.50 -10.30
C ARG A 148 16.53 -9.78 -10.18
N GLU A 149 17.82 -9.69 -10.48
CA GLU A 149 18.79 -10.79 -10.42
C GLU A 149 18.90 -11.38 -9.00
N GLN A 150 18.58 -10.56 -7.99
CA GLN A 150 18.50 -10.97 -6.58
C GLN A 150 17.06 -11.23 -6.13
N ALA A 151 16.13 -11.42 -7.05
CA ALA A 151 14.69 -11.56 -6.77
C ALA A 151 14.17 -10.44 -5.85
N TYR A 152 14.64 -9.22 -6.06
CA TYR A 152 14.32 -8.02 -5.28
C TYR A 152 14.62 -8.16 -3.78
N ARG A 153 15.53 -9.05 -3.40
CA ARG A 153 15.99 -9.19 -2.03
C ARG A 153 16.77 -7.96 -1.62
N PHE A 154 16.60 -7.56 -0.36
CA PHE A 154 17.31 -6.44 0.23
C PHE A 154 17.51 -6.75 1.71
N THR A 155 18.75 -6.86 2.14
CA THR A 155 19.12 -7.29 3.49
C THR A 155 19.27 -6.10 4.44
N VAL A 156 19.42 -6.37 5.73
CA VAL A 156 19.71 -5.32 6.71
C VAL A 156 21.08 -4.69 6.46
N GLU A 157 22.05 -5.48 5.97
CA GLU A 157 23.39 -4.99 5.59
C GLU A 157 23.31 -4.05 4.37
N ASP A 158 22.43 -4.36 3.41
CA ASP A 158 22.15 -3.46 2.29
C ASP A 158 21.55 -2.14 2.79
N LEU A 159 20.58 -2.21 3.73
CA LEU A 159 19.97 -1.03 4.34
C LEU A 159 21.02 -0.19 5.07
N ARG A 160 21.87 -0.81 5.90
CA ARG A 160 22.96 -0.11 6.59
C ARG A 160 23.87 0.62 5.61
N ARG A 161 24.25 -0.05 4.53
CA ARG A 161 25.10 0.56 3.49
C ARG A 161 24.42 1.74 2.80
N GLU A 162 23.12 1.66 2.50
CA GLU A 162 22.38 2.77 1.89
C GLU A 162 22.23 3.93 2.88
N VAL A 163 21.89 3.67 4.14
CA VAL A 163 21.76 4.70 5.18
C VAL A 163 23.09 5.45 5.37
N LEU A 164 24.16 4.72 5.62
CA LEU A 164 25.47 5.33 5.86
C LEU A 164 26.09 5.96 4.59
N GLY A 165 25.97 5.26 3.45
CA GLY A 165 26.61 5.70 2.20
C GLY A 165 25.92 6.90 1.53
N ARG A 166 24.62 7.09 1.79
CA ARG A 166 23.83 8.18 1.19
C ARG A 166 23.33 9.20 2.21
N GLY A 167 23.67 9.02 3.49
CA GLY A 167 23.23 9.90 4.57
C GLY A 167 21.73 9.98 4.69
N LEU A 168 21.04 8.80 4.67
CA LEU A 168 19.60 8.77 4.82
C LEU A 168 19.21 9.04 6.27
N SER A 169 18.28 9.97 6.48
CA SER A 169 17.67 10.25 7.79
C SER A 169 16.29 9.65 7.90
N ALA A 170 15.70 9.24 6.79
CA ALA A 170 14.41 8.55 6.75
C ALA A 170 14.32 7.57 5.59
N LEU A 171 13.48 6.56 5.73
CA LEU A 171 13.13 5.58 4.70
C LEU A 171 11.61 5.47 4.61
N LEU A 172 11.06 5.63 3.41
CA LEU A 172 9.64 5.40 3.10
C LEU A 172 9.48 4.10 2.34
N MET A 173 8.62 3.20 2.80
CA MET A 173 8.39 1.92 2.15
C MET A 173 6.98 1.38 2.41
N SER A 174 6.46 0.60 1.47
CA SER A 174 5.29 -0.25 1.71
C SER A 174 5.70 -1.65 2.16
N ASN A 175 5.09 -2.17 3.23
CA ASN A 175 5.36 -3.51 3.75
C ASN A 175 4.07 -4.20 4.25
N PRO A 176 3.53 -5.18 3.51
CA PRO A 176 3.99 -5.74 2.23
C PRO A 176 3.99 -4.75 1.07
N CYS A 177 4.96 -4.91 0.18
CA CYS A 177 5.22 -3.94 -0.90
C CYS A 177 4.21 -4.02 -2.05
N ASN A 178 3.64 -2.90 -2.43
CA ASN A 178 2.91 -2.72 -3.68
C ASN A 178 3.86 -2.11 -4.73
N PRO A 179 4.23 -2.80 -5.84
CA PRO A 179 3.41 -3.80 -6.55
C PRO A 179 3.83 -5.26 -6.34
N MET A 180 5.00 -5.53 -5.80
CA MET A 180 5.65 -6.85 -5.88
C MET A 180 5.12 -7.89 -4.90
N GLY A 181 4.44 -7.45 -3.84
CA GLY A 181 4.10 -8.33 -2.73
C GLY A 181 5.30 -8.80 -1.89
N LYS A 182 6.47 -8.12 -2.02
CA LYS A 182 7.61 -8.40 -1.15
C LYS A 182 7.22 -8.10 0.30
N LEU A 183 7.58 -9.02 1.20
CA LEU A 183 7.35 -8.89 2.64
C LEU A 183 8.67 -8.91 3.38
N ILE A 184 8.80 -8.00 4.34
CA ILE A 184 9.82 -8.02 5.39
C ILE A 184 9.09 -8.35 6.69
N SER A 185 9.46 -9.43 7.37
CA SER A 185 8.79 -9.91 8.57
C SER A 185 9.74 -10.67 9.51
N GLY A 186 9.29 -10.98 10.71
CA GLY A 186 10.05 -11.77 11.67
C GLY A 186 11.37 -11.12 12.03
N GLN A 187 12.43 -11.91 12.06
CA GLN A 187 13.78 -11.45 12.45
C GLN A 187 14.32 -10.37 11.52
N ASP A 188 14.00 -10.40 10.23
CA ASP A 188 14.47 -9.37 9.31
C ASP A 188 13.84 -8.01 9.65
N LEU A 189 12.53 -7.97 9.92
CA LEU A 189 11.85 -6.72 10.32
C LEU A 189 12.36 -6.21 11.68
N ALA A 190 12.62 -7.13 12.63
CA ALA A 190 13.22 -6.78 13.92
C ALA A 190 14.58 -6.06 13.74
N ARG A 191 15.45 -6.62 12.90
CA ARG A 191 16.76 -6.02 12.60
C ARG A 191 16.66 -4.68 11.88
N TRP A 192 15.62 -4.49 11.06
CA TRP A 192 15.39 -3.20 10.40
C TRP A 192 15.01 -2.12 11.41
N VAL A 193 14.14 -2.45 12.37
CA VAL A 193 13.75 -1.53 13.45
C VAL A 193 14.97 -1.20 14.34
N GLU A 194 15.75 -2.22 14.71
CA GLU A 194 17.00 -2.06 15.46
C GLU A 194 18.00 -1.13 14.73
N LEU A 195 18.18 -1.34 13.42
CA LEU A 195 19.06 -0.52 12.61
C LEU A 195 18.57 0.94 12.51
N GLY A 196 17.26 1.14 12.39
CA GLY A 196 16.66 2.48 12.41
C GLY A 196 17.02 3.24 13.69
N ARG A 197 16.91 2.55 14.84
CA ARG A 197 17.29 3.08 16.15
C ARG A 197 18.79 3.35 16.26
N GLU A 198 19.63 2.40 15.84
CA GLU A 198 21.08 2.50 15.90
C GLU A 198 21.62 3.68 15.07
N LEU A 199 21.05 3.93 13.90
CA LEU A 199 21.52 4.93 12.96
C LEU A 199 20.68 6.22 12.95
N ASP A 200 19.74 6.38 13.87
CA ASP A 200 18.78 7.51 13.92
C ASP A 200 18.10 7.75 12.55
N CYS A 201 17.73 6.66 11.88
CA CYS A 201 17.05 6.69 10.60
C CYS A 201 15.56 6.34 10.77
N SER A 202 14.67 7.30 10.53
CA SER A 202 13.23 7.12 10.68
C SER A 202 12.66 6.16 9.64
N LEU A 203 11.92 5.14 10.07
CA LEU A 203 11.24 4.19 9.20
C LEU A 203 9.76 4.59 9.07
N LEU A 204 9.36 5.12 7.91
CA LEU A 204 7.97 5.39 7.55
C LEU A 204 7.43 4.18 6.79
N ILE A 205 6.60 3.38 7.43
CA ILE A 205 6.15 2.09 6.91
C ILE A 205 4.64 2.15 6.62
N ASP A 206 4.31 2.00 5.34
CA ASP A 206 2.94 1.86 4.84
C ASP A 206 2.53 0.39 4.98
N GLU A 207 1.70 0.07 5.99
CA GLU A 207 1.29 -1.28 6.35
C GLU A 207 -0.13 -1.65 5.89
N PHE A 208 -0.67 -0.98 4.88
CA PHE A 208 -2.05 -1.22 4.41
C PHE A 208 -2.35 -2.66 3.98
N TYR A 209 -1.33 -3.49 3.79
CA TYR A 209 -1.50 -4.89 3.39
C TYR A 209 -1.08 -5.89 4.49
N SER A 210 -0.97 -5.45 5.74
CA SER A 210 -0.47 -6.26 6.86
C SER A 210 -1.28 -7.54 7.13
N GLN A 211 -2.52 -7.62 6.65
CA GLN A 211 -3.37 -8.82 6.73
C GLN A 211 -3.36 -9.67 5.45
N TYR A 212 -2.78 -9.19 4.37
CA TYR A 212 -2.60 -9.93 3.11
C TYR A 212 -1.22 -10.54 3.07
N VAL A 213 -1.01 -11.55 3.88
CA VAL A 213 0.29 -12.22 4.05
C VAL A 213 0.15 -13.70 3.71
N TRP A 214 1.03 -14.19 2.84
CA TRP A 214 0.97 -15.54 2.30
C TRP A 214 2.14 -16.42 2.79
N ASN A 215 3.34 -15.84 2.88
CA ASN A 215 4.54 -16.51 3.39
C ASN A 215 5.18 -15.65 4.46
N LEU A 216 5.24 -16.17 5.68
CA LEU A 216 5.86 -15.48 6.81
C LEU A 216 7.35 -15.79 6.87
N GLY A 217 8.15 -14.80 7.23
CA GLY A 217 9.57 -14.98 7.52
C GLY A 217 9.81 -15.73 8.83
N PRO A 218 11.03 -16.25 9.05
CA PRO A 218 11.39 -16.91 10.29
C PRO A 218 11.18 -16.01 11.52
N GLY A 219 10.60 -16.57 12.57
CA GLY A 219 10.37 -15.87 13.83
C GLY A 219 9.18 -14.92 13.85
N GLU A 220 8.34 -14.89 12.79
CA GLU A 220 7.08 -14.15 12.81
C GLU A 220 6.03 -14.94 13.60
N PRO A 221 5.53 -14.41 14.74
CA PRO A 221 4.68 -15.18 15.65
C PRO A 221 3.20 -15.18 15.27
N GLY A 222 2.78 -14.45 14.24
CA GLY A 222 1.36 -14.31 13.90
C GLY A 222 1.11 -14.07 12.43
N PRO A 223 -0.16 -14.20 12.00
CA PRO A 223 -0.52 -14.08 10.60
C PRO A 223 -0.59 -12.64 10.09
N GLN A 224 -0.41 -11.66 10.99
CA GLN A 224 -0.39 -10.23 10.68
C GLN A 224 0.98 -9.68 11.01
N VAL A 225 1.52 -8.86 10.11
CA VAL A 225 2.87 -8.30 10.24
C VAL A 225 2.79 -6.80 10.52
N SER A 226 3.51 -6.35 11.55
CA SER A 226 3.69 -4.92 11.81
C SER A 226 5.03 -4.67 12.50
N ALA A 227 5.68 -3.57 12.13
CA ALA A 227 6.88 -3.08 12.79
C ALA A 227 6.63 -2.72 14.27
N ALA A 228 5.39 -2.42 14.65
CA ALA A 228 4.99 -2.15 16.02
C ALA A 228 5.39 -3.26 17.01
N ARG A 229 5.54 -4.48 16.54
CA ARG A 229 5.98 -5.64 17.35
C ARG A 229 7.42 -5.51 17.85
N TYR A 230 8.27 -4.86 17.05
CA TYR A 230 9.71 -4.81 17.25
C TYR A 230 10.21 -3.47 17.80
N VAL A 231 9.32 -2.52 17.97
CA VAL A 231 9.58 -1.25 18.68
C VAL A 231 9.84 -1.57 20.14
N GLU A 232 10.98 -1.12 20.71
CA GLU A 232 11.28 -1.28 22.12
C GLU A 232 10.58 -0.21 22.96
N ASP A 233 10.77 1.06 22.60
CA ASP A 233 10.12 2.20 23.21
C ASP A 233 9.31 2.97 22.18
N VAL A 234 7.99 3.06 22.41
CA VAL A 234 7.04 3.71 21.49
C VAL A 234 7.29 5.19 21.26
N ASP A 235 7.98 5.87 22.17
CA ASP A 235 8.29 7.28 22.08
C ASP A 235 9.75 7.58 21.66
N ALA A 236 10.64 6.59 21.75
CA ALA A 236 12.05 6.73 21.40
C ALA A 236 12.42 6.16 20.02
N ASP A 237 11.85 5.01 19.66
CA ASP A 237 12.19 4.35 18.41
C ASP A 237 11.65 5.12 17.20
N PRO A 238 12.47 5.34 16.15
CA PRO A 238 12.10 6.17 15.01
C PRO A 238 11.22 5.40 14.00
N VAL A 239 10.14 4.78 14.46
CA VAL A 239 9.22 4.00 13.64
C VAL A 239 7.87 4.69 13.55
N VAL A 240 7.43 4.96 12.32
CA VAL A 240 6.13 5.59 12.01
C VAL A 240 5.38 4.66 11.08
N ILE A 241 4.22 4.20 11.51
CA ILE A 241 3.38 3.24 10.79
C ILE A 241 2.16 3.97 10.25
N VAL A 242 1.82 3.73 8.98
CA VAL A 242 0.58 4.21 8.36
C VAL A 242 -0.26 3.00 7.96
N ASP A 243 -1.46 2.88 8.53
CA ASP A 243 -2.43 1.84 8.21
C ASP A 243 -3.86 2.38 8.32
N GLY A 244 -4.87 1.60 7.96
CA GLY A 244 -6.25 2.05 8.04
C GLY A 244 -7.27 1.11 7.43
N LEU A 245 -8.50 1.54 7.42
CA LEU A 245 -9.64 0.72 6.99
C LEU A 245 -9.62 0.36 5.50
N THR A 246 -8.77 0.98 4.70
CA THR A 246 -8.80 0.90 3.23
C THR A 246 -8.62 -0.52 2.69
N LYS A 247 -7.64 -1.26 3.20
CA LYS A 247 -7.29 -2.61 2.70
C LYS A 247 -7.57 -3.67 3.76
N ASN A 248 -6.96 -3.56 4.91
CA ASN A 248 -7.02 -4.55 5.99
C ASN A 248 -8.44 -4.79 6.55
N TRP A 249 -9.34 -3.82 6.44
CA TRP A 249 -10.76 -3.92 6.79
C TRP A 249 -11.69 -3.91 5.59
N ARG A 250 -11.16 -3.72 4.37
CA ARG A 250 -11.91 -3.66 3.11
C ARG A 250 -13.00 -2.58 3.07
N TYR A 251 -12.72 -1.39 3.68
CA TYR A 251 -13.57 -0.19 3.64
C TYR A 251 -12.86 0.99 2.93
N PRO A 252 -12.47 0.86 1.64
CA PRO A 252 -11.71 1.90 0.96
C PRO A 252 -12.46 3.24 0.84
N GLY A 253 -13.79 3.20 0.76
CA GLY A 253 -14.65 4.38 0.66
C GLY A 253 -14.78 5.20 1.93
N TRP A 254 -14.46 4.62 3.11
CA TRP A 254 -14.61 5.30 4.40
C TRP A 254 -13.54 6.36 4.65
N ARG A 255 -12.41 6.25 4.01
CA ARG A 255 -11.32 7.21 4.14
C ARG A 255 -10.85 7.40 5.58
N ILE A 256 -10.77 6.35 6.39
CA ILE A 256 -10.22 6.35 7.74
C ILE A 256 -8.87 5.63 7.72
N THR A 257 -7.86 6.36 8.15
CA THR A 257 -6.46 5.94 8.22
C THR A 257 -5.85 6.50 9.49
N TRP A 258 -4.89 5.81 10.04
CA TRP A 258 -4.12 6.28 11.20
C TRP A 258 -2.63 6.25 10.92
N THR A 259 -1.93 7.15 11.60
CA THR A 259 -0.48 7.14 11.76
C THR A 259 -0.19 6.78 13.21
N VAL A 260 0.68 5.79 13.44
CA VAL A 260 1.12 5.36 14.77
C VAL A 260 2.62 5.59 14.88
N GLY A 261 3.07 6.22 15.97
CA GLY A 261 4.50 6.50 16.18
C GLY A 261 4.78 7.28 17.46
N PRO A 262 6.01 7.77 17.64
CA PRO A 262 6.39 8.61 18.80
C PRO A 262 5.51 9.84 18.95
N ARG A 263 5.14 10.20 20.17
CA ARG A 263 4.27 11.38 20.46
C ARG A 263 4.74 12.62 19.74
N ARG A 264 6.04 12.95 19.82
CA ARG A 264 6.63 14.12 19.13
C ARG A 264 6.38 14.12 17.61
N VAL A 265 6.36 12.94 16.98
CA VAL A 265 6.08 12.79 15.54
C VAL A 265 4.59 12.96 15.28
N ILE A 266 3.73 12.38 16.13
CA ILE A 266 2.28 12.50 16.01
C ILE A 266 1.83 13.96 16.18
N GLU A 267 2.40 14.71 17.12
CA GLU A 267 2.16 16.15 17.26
C GLU A 267 2.52 16.93 15.98
N ALA A 268 3.65 16.61 15.35
CA ALA A 268 4.05 17.22 14.08
C ALA A 268 3.10 16.83 12.93
N VAL A 269 2.65 15.57 12.88
CA VAL A 269 1.66 15.06 11.89
C VAL A 269 0.29 15.75 12.08
N GLU A 270 -0.15 15.97 13.31
CA GLU A 270 -1.37 16.73 13.62
C GLU A 270 -1.23 18.18 13.19
N SER A 271 -0.11 18.81 13.51
CA SER A 271 0.18 20.19 13.09
C SER A 271 0.18 20.32 11.57
N ALA A 272 0.78 19.35 10.84
CA ALA A 272 0.71 19.31 9.39
C ALA A 272 -0.73 19.18 8.88
N GLY A 273 -1.55 18.36 9.53
CA GLY A 273 -2.97 18.21 9.22
C GLY A 273 -3.76 19.50 9.29
N SER A 274 -3.41 20.42 10.20
CA SER A 274 -4.13 21.68 10.40
C SER A 274 -4.12 22.59 9.16
N PHE A 275 -3.05 22.55 8.35
CA PHE A 275 -2.94 23.36 7.12
C PHE A 275 -3.12 22.56 5.83
N LEU A 276 -3.03 21.22 5.89
CA LEU A 276 -3.15 20.38 4.70
C LEU A 276 -4.59 19.97 4.38
N ASP A 277 -5.36 19.55 5.42
CA ASP A 277 -6.68 18.94 5.18
C ASP A 277 -7.73 19.22 6.26
N GLY A 278 -7.35 19.74 7.40
CA GLY A 278 -8.26 20.14 8.49
C GLY A 278 -8.91 18.99 9.27
N GLY A 279 -8.54 17.73 9.02
CA GLY A 279 -9.09 16.57 9.72
C GLY A 279 -9.97 15.67 8.84
N GLY A 280 -10.57 14.67 9.47
CA GLY A 280 -11.41 13.66 8.80
C GLY A 280 -12.88 13.70 9.21
N SER A 281 -13.71 12.92 8.54
CA SER A 281 -15.15 12.79 8.81
C SER A 281 -15.43 12.30 10.23
N LYS A 282 -16.06 13.11 11.07
CA LYS A 282 -16.40 12.79 12.46
C LYS A 282 -17.35 11.58 12.57
N PRO A 283 -18.48 11.51 11.82
CA PRO A 283 -19.37 10.37 11.94
C PRO A 283 -18.72 9.04 11.50
N LEU A 284 -17.86 9.06 10.49
CA LEU A 284 -17.16 7.86 10.07
C LEU A 284 -16.08 7.43 11.07
N GLN A 285 -15.41 8.37 11.71
CA GLN A 285 -14.46 8.08 12.79
C GLN A 285 -15.17 7.40 13.98
N ARG A 286 -16.32 7.93 14.40
CA ARG A 286 -17.11 7.34 15.48
C ARG A 286 -17.60 5.93 15.12
N ALA A 287 -18.08 5.73 13.91
CA ALA A 287 -18.50 4.42 13.44
C ALA A 287 -17.34 3.42 13.34
N ALA A 288 -16.12 3.90 13.10
CA ALA A 288 -14.93 3.06 12.97
C ALA A 288 -14.47 2.45 14.31
N ILE A 289 -14.83 3.03 15.47
CA ILE A 289 -14.40 2.54 16.78
C ILE A 289 -14.75 1.06 16.97
N GLN A 290 -15.96 0.66 16.60
CA GLN A 290 -16.41 -0.75 16.74
C GLN A 290 -15.60 -1.73 15.86
N LEU A 291 -14.95 -1.24 14.79
CA LEU A 291 -14.11 -2.05 13.92
C LEU A 291 -12.73 -2.34 14.52
N MET A 292 -12.37 -1.65 15.62
CA MET A 292 -11.09 -1.84 16.30
C MET A 292 -11.11 -2.98 17.32
N GLU A 293 -12.25 -3.63 17.53
CA GLU A 293 -12.33 -4.80 18.39
C GLU A 293 -11.40 -5.92 17.91
N PRO A 294 -10.49 -6.45 18.74
CA PRO A 294 -9.52 -7.47 18.30
C PRO A 294 -10.15 -8.70 17.67
N ARG A 295 -11.31 -9.17 18.18
CA ARG A 295 -12.04 -10.29 17.61
C ARG A 295 -12.50 -10.01 16.18
N HIS A 296 -12.96 -8.79 15.93
CA HIS A 296 -13.38 -8.34 14.61
C HIS A 296 -12.20 -8.38 13.64
N VAL A 297 -11.07 -7.78 14.04
CA VAL A 297 -9.86 -7.70 13.21
C VAL A 297 -9.29 -9.08 12.89
N LEU A 298 -9.24 -9.98 13.86
CA LEU A 298 -8.74 -11.34 13.66
C LEU A 298 -9.65 -12.16 12.74
N ALA A 299 -10.98 -12.05 12.89
CA ALA A 299 -11.95 -12.74 12.03
C ALA A 299 -11.92 -12.21 10.59
N GLU A 300 -11.83 -10.88 10.39
CA GLU A 300 -11.66 -10.26 9.07
C GLU A 300 -10.37 -10.73 8.41
N GLY A 301 -9.25 -10.73 9.13
CA GLY A 301 -7.94 -11.19 8.63
C GLY A 301 -7.96 -12.66 8.23
N GLU A 302 -8.61 -13.53 8.98
CA GLU A 302 -8.76 -14.95 8.62
C GLU A 302 -9.60 -15.14 7.36
N ALA A 303 -10.73 -14.43 7.26
CA ALA A 303 -11.57 -14.46 6.08
C ALA A 303 -10.83 -13.94 4.82
N ILE A 304 -10.02 -12.88 4.97
CA ILE A 304 -9.14 -12.37 3.91
C ILE A 304 -8.16 -13.46 3.47
N ARG A 305 -7.43 -14.09 4.40
CA ARG A 305 -6.46 -15.14 4.06
C ARG A 305 -7.11 -16.29 3.32
N GLN A 306 -8.25 -16.78 3.78
CA GLN A 306 -8.96 -17.88 3.13
C GLN A 306 -9.44 -17.53 1.72
N ALA A 307 -10.11 -16.38 1.55
CA ALA A 307 -10.66 -15.97 0.26
C ALA A 307 -9.56 -15.63 -0.75
N PHE A 308 -8.57 -14.83 -0.31
CA PHE A 308 -7.54 -14.31 -1.22
C PHE A 308 -6.43 -15.32 -1.51
N SER A 309 -6.18 -16.34 -0.67
CA SER A 309 -5.29 -17.44 -1.00
C SER A 309 -5.74 -18.19 -2.25
N ARG A 310 -7.05 -18.45 -2.39
CA ARG A 310 -7.62 -19.10 -3.58
C ARG A 310 -7.42 -18.24 -4.83
N LYS A 311 -7.65 -16.95 -4.72
CA LYS A 311 -7.44 -15.98 -5.83
C LYS A 311 -5.97 -15.88 -6.20
N ARG A 312 -5.07 -15.88 -5.20
CA ARG A 312 -3.62 -15.91 -5.43
C ARG A 312 -3.21 -17.18 -6.19
N GLN A 313 -3.66 -18.34 -5.76
CA GLN A 313 -3.34 -19.61 -6.45
C GLN A 313 -3.77 -19.57 -7.91
N LEU A 314 -5.02 -19.17 -8.19
CA LEU A 314 -5.53 -19.01 -9.55
C LEU A 314 -4.65 -18.04 -10.35
N MET A 315 -4.36 -16.84 -9.80
CA MET A 315 -3.55 -15.82 -10.48
C MET A 315 -2.17 -16.36 -10.82
N LEU A 316 -1.46 -16.98 -9.86
CA LEU A 316 -0.09 -17.48 -10.08
C LEU A 316 -0.04 -18.62 -11.08
N GLN A 317 -1.00 -19.53 -11.03
CA GLN A 317 -1.11 -20.62 -12.00
C GLN A 317 -1.32 -20.07 -13.42
N ARG A 318 -2.34 -19.23 -13.58
CA ARG A 318 -2.73 -18.68 -14.89
C ARG A 318 -1.65 -17.78 -15.50
N VAL A 319 -1.00 -16.96 -14.69
CA VAL A 319 0.11 -16.11 -15.15
C VAL A 319 1.22 -16.96 -15.81
N ARG A 320 1.58 -18.09 -15.20
CA ARG A 320 2.58 -19.02 -15.78
C ARG A 320 2.07 -19.70 -17.04
N GLU A 321 0.84 -20.20 -17.05
CA GLU A 321 0.20 -20.82 -18.22
C GLU A 321 0.13 -19.87 -19.43
N LEU A 322 -0.02 -18.58 -19.17
CA LEU A 322 -0.07 -17.52 -20.18
C LEU A 322 1.31 -17.04 -20.64
N GLY A 323 2.39 -17.63 -20.15
CA GLY A 323 3.76 -17.28 -20.54
C GLY A 323 4.29 -15.99 -19.92
N MET A 324 3.59 -15.40 -18.95
CA MET A 324 4.10 -14.27 -18.19
C MET A 324 5.07 -14.76 -17.10
N VAL A 325 6.09 -13.96 -16.80
CA VAL A 325 7.13 -14.34 -15.84
C VAL A 325 6.94 -13.62 -14.51
N LEU A 326 7.01 -14.38 -13.43
CA LEU A 326 7.11 -13.86 -12.07
C LEU A 326 8.59 -13.91 -11.65
N ASP A 327 9.23 -12.74 -11.60
CA ASP A 327 10.60 -12.64 -11.07
C ASP A 327 10.65 -12.96 -9.57
N ARG A 328 9.51 -12.75 -8.88
CA ARG A 328 9.25 -13.14 -7.51
C ARG A 328 7.76 -13.45 -7.31
N GLU A 329 7.45 -14.52 -6.61
CA GLU A 329 6.09 -14.73 -6.11
C GLU A 329 5.78 -13.75 -4.97
N PRO A 330 4.57 -13.20 -4.91
CA PRO A 330 4.18 -12.32 -3.83
C PRO A 330 4.07 -13.09 -2.49
N ASP A 331 4.77 -12.60 -1.47
CA ASP A 331 4.65 -13.07 -0.08
C ASP A 331 3.51 -12.35 0.65
N GLY A 332 3.08 -11.20 0.11
CA GLY A 332 1.97 -10.41 0.64
C GLY A 332 1.23 -9.67 -0.47
N THR A 333 0.28 -8.82 -0.09
CA THR A 333 -0.63 -8.05 -0.94
C THR A 333 -1.63 -8.92 -1.73
N PHE A 334 -2.43 -8.31 -2.58
CA PHE A 334 -3.28 -9.02 -3.56
C PHE A 334 -2.88 -8.65 -5.00
N TYR A 335 -1.56 -8.58 -5.25
CA TYR A 335 -0.99 -8.25 -6.55
C TYR A 335 0.00 -9.32 -7.02
N ALA A 336 0.07 -9.50 -8.34
CA ALA A 336 1.15 -10.16 -9.04
C ALA A 336 1.85 -9.12 -9.93
N PHE A 337 3.15 -8.95 -9.75
CA PHE A 337 3.98 -8.07 -10.59
C PHE A 337 4.69 -8.95 -11.62
N VAL A 338 4.17 -8.94 -12.83
CA VAL A 338 4.54 -9.88 -13.89
C VAL A 338 5.37 -9.19 -14.97
N SER A 339 6.33 -9.92 -15.55
CA SER A 339 7.07 -9.51 -16.73
C SER A 339 6.49 -10.17 -17.99
N MET A 340 6.32 -9.40 -19.04
CA MET A 340 5.88 -9.85 -20.36
C MET A 340 7.05 -10.11 -21.32
N ARG A 341 8.30 -10.18 -20.84
CA ARG A 341 9.52 -10.31 -21.68
C ARG A 341 9.51 -11.52 -22.63
N ASP A 342 8.80 -12.58 -22.25
CA ASP A 342 8.71 -13.83 -23.03
C ASP A 342 7.42 -13.93 -23.87
N LEU A 343 6.59 -12.89 -23.86
CA LEU A 343 5.40 -12.77 -24.72
C LEU A 343 5.78 -12.29 -26.13
N PRO A 344 4.87 -12.40 -27.13
CA PRO A 344 5.08 -11.83 -28.45
C PRO A 344 5.54 -10.38 -28.41
N GLU A 345 6.53 -10.01 -29.22
CA GLU A 345 7.23 -8.71 -29.19
C GLU A 345 6.28 -7.50 -29.16
N ARG A 346 5.16 -7.58 -29.89
CA ARG A 346 4.16 -6.50 -29.97
C ARG A 346 3.45 -6.20 -28.65
N ILE A 347 3.46 -7.13 -27.70
CA ILE A 347 2.84 -7.00 -26.36
C ILE A 347 3.84 -7.28 -25.23
N ALA A 348 5.13 -7.39 -25.50
CA ALA A 348 6.18 -7.57 -24.50
C ALA A 348 6.48 -6.29 -23.69
N ASP A 349 5.99 -5.14 -24.13
CA ASP A 349 6.04 -3.87 -23.41
C ASP A 349 4.78 -3.65 -22.58
N GLY A 350 4.92 -3.17 -21.32
CA GLY A 350 3.81 -3.00 -20.38
C GLY A 350 2.73 -2.04 -20.83
N MET A 351 3.08 -0.97 -21.54
CA MET A 351 2.11 -0.03 -22.09
C MET A 351 1.38 -0.62 -23.32
N ALA A 352 2.10 -1.36 -24.17
CA ALA A 352 1.51 -2.06 -25.31
C ALA A 352 0.55 -3.16 -24.82
N PHE A 353 0.99 -3.97 -23.84
CA PHE A 353 0.15 -4.98 -23.20
C PHE A 353 -1.12 -4.38 -22.60
N PHE A 354 -0.99 -3.28 -21.84
CA PHE A 354 -2.13 -2.58 -21.26
C PHE A 354 -3.14 -2.13 -22.32
N ARG A 355 -2.68 -1.52 -23.42
CA ARG A 355 -3.58 -1.06 -24.49
C ARG A 355 -4.30 -2.23 -25.17
N ALA A 356 -3.57 -3.31 -25.47
CA ALA A 356 -4.16 -4.53 -26.02
C ALA A 356 -5.18 -5.15 -25.03
N ALA A 357 -4.88 -5.20 -23.74
CA ALA A 357 -5.79 -5.71 -22.72
C ALA A 357 -7.09 -4.88 -22.63
N LEU A 358 -7.01 -3.55 -22.79
CA LEU A 358 -8.21 -2.70 -22.84
C LEU A 358 -9.13 -3.05 -24.00
N ASP A 359 -8.60 -3.39 -25.17
CA ASP A 359 -9.39 -3.81 -26.34
C ASP A 359 -10.12 -5.14 -26.09
N HIS A 360 -9.59 -5.96 -25.13
CA HIS A 360 -10.22 -7.17 -24.60
C HIS A 360 -11.03 -6.91 -23.30
N ARG A 361 -11.27 -5.65 -22.95
CA ARG A 361 -12.02 -5.22 -21.75
C ARG A 361 -11.41 -5.71 -20.43
N VAL A 362 -10.09 -5.78 -20.38
CA VAL A 362 -9.32 -6.07 -19.18
C VAL A 362 -8.44 -4.87 -18.83
N ILE A 363 -8.51 -4.43 -17.59
CA ILE A 363 -7.69 -3.33 -17.08
C ILE A 363 -6.50 -3.93 -16.32
N THR A 364 -5.28 -3.51 -16.67
CA THR A 364 -4.02 -3.84 -15.97
C THR A 364 -3.29 -2.55 -15.62
N VAL A 365 -2.21 -2.59 -14.84
CA VAL A 365 -1.41 -1.38 -14.56
C VAL A 365 0.01 -1.59 -15.09
N PRO A 366 0.46 -0.79 -16.07
CA PRO A 366 1.83 -0.86 -16.58
C PRO A 366 2.89 -0.68 -15.48
N GLY A 367 3.97 -1.46 -15.56
CA GLY A 367 5.05 -1.45 -14.59
C GLY A 367 5.79 -0.13 -14.47
N VAL A 368 5.83 0.64 -15.55
CA VAL A 368 6.48 1.97 -15.57
C VAL A 368 5.95 2.94 -14.52
N PHE A 369 4.71 2.77 -14.06
CA PHE A 369 4.13 3.61 -13.02
C PHE A 369 4.62 3.28 -11.61
N PHE A 370 5.31 2.17 -11.40
CA PHE A 370 5.91 1.79 -10.12
C PHE A 370 7.41 2.13 -10.05
N ASP A 371 7.94 2.68 -11.13
CA ASP A 371 9.29 3.25 -11.16
C ASP A 371 9.23 4.69 -10.61
N VAL A 372 9.02 4.80 -9.31
CA VAL A 372 8.84 6.07 -8.57
C VAL A 372 9.96 7.03 -8.91
N ASN A 373 9.62 8.13 -9.57
CA ASN A 373 10.57 9.08 -10.19
C ASN A 373 10.20 10.54 -9.88
N PRO A 374 10.32 10.97 -8.62
CA PRO A 374 9.95 12.33 -8.20
C PRO A 374 10.61 13.39 -9.07
N GLY A 375 9.80 14.36 -9.53
CA GLY A 375 10.23 15.39 -10.44
C GLY A 375 10.49 14.93 -11.87
N HIS A 376 10.07 13.73 -12.25
CA HIS A 376 10.22 13.16 -13.60
C HIS A 376 11.65 13.26 -14.17
N ARG A 377 12.65 13.10 -13.30
CA ARG A 377 14.08 13.30 -13.63
C ARG A 377 14.63 12.27 -14.63
N ARG A 378 13.97 11.11 -14.75
CA ARG A 378 14.28 10.08 -15.73
C ARG A 378 13.18 10.00 -16.78
N ALA A 379 13.54 9.82 -18.03
CA ALA A 379 12.54 9.59 -19.07
C ALA A 379 11.82 8.24 -18.85
N GLN A 380 10.51 8.22 -18.90
CA GLN A 380 9.69 7.02 -18.64
C GLN A 380 10.08 5.83 -19.55
N ARG A 381 10.49 6.09 -20.79
CA ARG A 381 10.99 5.06 -21.74
C ARG A 381 12.25 4.32 -21.25
N LEU A 382 12.96 4.87 -20.26
CA LEU A 382 14.14 4.28 -19.64
C LEU A 382 13.80 3.51 -18.36
N SER A 383 12.53 3.36 -18.04
CA SER A 383 12.09 2.61 -16.86
C SER A 383 12.56 1.16 -16.95
N ARG A 384 13.10 0.65 -15.84
CA ARG A 384 13.48 -0.76 -15.70
C ARG A 384 12.27 -1.70 -15.72
N PHE A 385 11.08 -1.16 -15.49
CA PHE A 385 9.84 -1.90 -15.41
C PHE A 385 8.96 -1.75 -16.66
N HIS A 386 9.55 -1.31 -17.80
CA HIS A 386 8.82 -1.14 -19.07
C HIS A 386 8.21 -2.45 -19.58
N GLN A 387 8.81 -3.61 -19.28
CA GLN A 387 8.26 -4.93 -19.63
C GLN A 387 7.39 -5.56 -18.51
N HIS A 388 6.97 -4.77 -17.52
CA HIS A 388 6.19 -5.28 -16.40
C HIS A 388 4.76 -4.74 -16.41
N ALA A 389 3.88 -5.49 -15.74
CA ALA A 389 2.55 -5.03 -15.34
C ALA A 389 2.19 -5.56 -13.96
N ARG A 390 1.39 -4.79 -13.23
CA ARG A 390 0.73 -5.27 -12.02
C ARG A 390 -0.66 -5.79 -12.37
N LEU A 391 -0.93 -7.04 -11.98
CA LEU A 391 -2.24 -7.68 -12.02
C LEU A 391 -2.77 -7.81 -10.59
N SER A 392 -4.03 -7.42 -10.38
CA SER A 392 -4.70 -7.49 -9.10
C SER A 392 -5.61 -8.71 -9.02
N PHE A 393 -5.49 -9.48 -7.96
CA PHE A 393 -6.48 -10.48 -7.56
C PHE A 393 -7.39 -9.97 -6.41
N GLY A 394 -7.49 -8.65 -6.30
CA GLY A 394 -8.43 -7.95 -5.41
C GLY A 394 -9.91 -8.16 -5.74
N PRO A 395 -10.34 -8.20 -7.02
CA PRO A 395 -11.71 -8.44 -7.42
C PRO A 395 -12.25 -9.82 -6.99
N SER A 396 -13.53 -10.12 -7.29
CA SER A 396 -14.11 -11.44 -7.08
C SER A 396 -13.34 -12.52 -7.84
N LEU A 397 -13.39 -13.76 -7.36
CA LEU A 397 -12.72 -14.89 -8.00
C LEU A 397 -13.18 -15.06 -9.46
N ASP A 398 -14.47 -14.89 -9.73
CA ASP A 398 -15.05 -14.95 -11.07
C ASP A 398 -14.49 -13.85 -12.00
N GLU A 399 -14.41 -12.60 -11.50
CA GLU A 399 -13.85 -11.50 -12.30
C GLU A 399 -12.37 -11.72 -12.60
N VAL A 400 -11.60 -12.23 -11.64
CA VAL A 400 -10.19 -12.59 -11.83
C VAL A 400 -10.06 -13.68 -12.90
N SER A 401 -10.87 -14.75 -12.82
CA SER A 401 -10.86 -15.84 -13.80
C SER A 401 -11.17 -15.34 -15.20
N ARG A 402 -12.29 -14.65 -15.37
CA ARG A 402 -12.71 -14.08 -16.67
C ARG A 402 -11.66 -13.13 -17.25
N GLY A 403 -11.05 -12.30 -16.42
CA GLY A 403 -9.99 -11.39 -16.84
C GLY A 403 -8.77 -12.13 -17.37
N LEU A 404 -8.34 -13.19 -16.68
CA LEU A 404 -7.22 -14.02 -17.11
C LEU A 404 -7.53 -14.82 -18.39
N ASP A 405 -8.77 -15.31 -18.57
CA ASP A 405 -9.19 -15.97 -19.79
C ASP A 405 -9.10 -15.04 -21.01
N ARG A 406 -9.57 -13.79 -20.88
CA ARG A 406 -9.48 -12.76 -21.92
C ARG A 406 -8.04 -12.35 -22.23
N LEU A 407 -7.18 -12.24 -21.22
CA LEU A 407 -5.74 -12.06 -21.45
C LEU A 407 -5.15 -13.24 -22.24
N GLY A 408 -5.60 -14.46 -21.97
CA GLY A 408 -5.19 -15.63 -22.73
C GLY A 408 -5.63 -15.59 -24.20
N GLU A 409 -6.86 -15.16 -24.46
CA GLU A 409 -7.36 -14.95 -25.83
C GLU A 409 -6.53 -13.88 -26.57
N MET A 410 -6.29 -12.75 -25.90
CA MET A 410 -5.43 -11.69 -26.41
C MET A 410 -4.02 -12.21 -26.79
N ILE A 411 -3.34 -12.86 -25.84
CA ILE A 411 -1.97 -13.36 -26.07
C ILE A 411 -1.92 -14.32 -27.25
N ARG A 412 -2.86 -15.26 -27.36
CA ARG A 412 -2.95 -16.19 -28.50
C ARG A 412 -3.15 -15.46 -29.83
N ALA A 413 -3.96 -14.40 -29.84
CA ALA A 413 -4.19 -13.61 -31.07
C ALA A 413 -2.93 -12.86 -31.54
N PHE A 414 -2.01 -12.53 -30.64
CA PHE A 414 -0.71 -11.92 -30.97
C PHE A 414 0.38 -12.95 -31.31
N ALA A 415 0.19 -14.21 -30.93
CA ALA A 415 1.12 -15.31 -31.23
C ALA A 415 0.86 -15.98 -32.60
N ALA A 416 -0.35 -15.79 -33.16
CA ALA A 416 -0.76 -16.22 -34.50
C ALA A 416 -0.28 -15.23 -35.57
#